data_35f29e321fb08d8b91b812429e61eb83
#
_entry.id   35f29e321fb08d8b91b812429e61eb83
#
_cell.length_a   1.000
_cell.length_b   1.000
_cell.length_c   1.000
_cell.angle_alpha   90.00
_cell.angle_beta   90.00
_cell.angle_gamma   90.00
#
_symmetry.space_group_name_H-M   'P 1'
#
loop_
_entity.id
_entity.type
_entity.pdbx_description
1 polymer ?
#
loop_
_entity_poly.entity_id
_entity_poly.type
_entity_poly.pdbx_seq_one_letter_code
_entity_poly.pdbx_strand_id
1 'polypeptide(L)'
;MPSRRTFLKVGFASASLLVGARLLDRHVFAQEDSFGSLDLKRLNNRDADCIAALATAVLAGGLPDDSVARTVAINEVVEAFDRAIAGLSPAVQREVEQLLSLLTFPLTRRFVAGVDKPWNEATADEVSAFLSNWQQSRFPVLQQGYQALARVMVACWYGNPLSWQRIGYGGPPYAKELGLL
;
A
#
# COMPACT_ATOMS: atom_id res chain seq x y z
N MET A 1 11.08 -15.97 -25.17
CA MET A 1 10.81 -16.16 -23.72
C MET A 1 12.01 -15.60 -22.96
N PRO A 2 11.85 -14.58 -22.12
CA PRO A 2 12.96 -14.07 -21.32
C PRO A 2 13.37 -15.12 -20.28
N SER A 3 14.66 -15.45 -20.23
CA SER A 3 15.19 -16.50 -19.36
C SER A 3 15.18 -16.04 -17.89
N ARG A 4 15.07 -17.00 -16.95
CA ARG A 4 15.18 -16.74 -15.51
C ARG A 4 16.45 -15.95 -15.14
N ARG A 5 17.50 -16.04 -15.93
CA ARG A 5 18.76 -15.27 -15.76
C ARG A 5 18.61 -13.78 -16.10
N THR A 6 17.73 -13.42 -17.04
CA THR A 6 17.46 -12.00 -17.36
C THR A 6 16.65 -11.34 -16.27
N PHE A 7 15.72 -12.08 -15.67
CA PHE A 7 14.92 -11.62 -14.51
C PHE A 7 15.80 -11.37 -13.28
N LEU A 8 16.74 -12.27 -12.99
CA LEU A 8 17.71 -12.11 -11.89
C LEU A 8 18.65 -10.91 -12.11
N LYS A 9 19.08 -10.65 -13.33
CA LYS A 9 19.96 -9.50 -13.63
C LYS A 9 19.23 -8.15 -13.50
N VAL A 10 17.96 -8.07 -13.90
CA VAL A 10 17.13 -6.88 -13.69
C VAL A 10 16.81 -6.69 -12.21
N GLY A 11 16.51 -7.76 -11.48
CA GLY A 11 16.28 -7.71 -10.03
C GLY A 11 17.53 -7.30 -9.24
N PHE A 12 18.72 -7.76 -9.61
CA PHE A 12 19.98 -7.37 -8.96
C PHE A 12 20.38 -5.92 -9.24
N ALA A 13 20.19 -5.43 -10.46
CA ALA A 13 20.44 -4.03 -10.80
C ALA A 13 19.50 -3.08 -10.06
N SER A 14 18.24 -3.48 -9.85
CA SER A 14 17.27 -2.71 -9.08
C SER A 14 17.62 -2.68 -7.58
N ALA A 15 18.07 -3.79 -7.01
CA ALA A 15 18.46 -3.88 -5.60
C ALA A 15 19.69 -3.00 -5.28
N SER A 16 20.67 -2.95 -6.19
CA SER A 16 21.89 -2.15 -5.99
C SER A 16 21.60 -0.65 -6.09
N LEU A 17 20.67 -0.22 -6.96
CA LEU A 17 20.19 1.16 -7.05
C LEU A 17 19.39 1.57 -5.82
N LEU A 18 18.60 0.67 -5.23
CA LEU A 18 17.81 0.94 -4.03
C LEU A 18 18.67 1.08 -2.77
N VAL A 19 19.77 0.34 -2.66
CA VAL A 19 20.71 0.48 -1.52
C VAL A 19 21.45 1.80 -1.60
N GLY A 20 21.89 2.23 -2.77
CA GLY A 20 22.52 3.54 -2.97
C GLY A 20 21.56 4.71 -2.71
N ALA A 21 20.29 4.55 -3.10
CA ALA A 21 19.24 5.55 -2.89
C ALA A 21 18.87 5.73 -1.40
N ARG A 22 18.82 4.64 -0.61
CA ARG A 22 18.55 4.73 0.83
C ARG A 22 19.62 5.51 1.61
N LEU A 23 20.86 5.51 1.16
CA LEU A 23 21.94 6.28 1.79
C LEU A 23 21.85 7.79 1.46
N LEU A 24 21.34 8.14 0.28
CA LEU A 24 21.10 9.52 -0.12
C LEU A 24 19.81 10.09 0.50
N ASP A 25 18.83 9.25 0.75
CA ASP A 25 17.48 9.63 1.21
C ASP A 25 17.44 10.21 2.64
N ARG A 26 18.44 9.90 3.46
CA ARG A 26 18.53 10.36 4.86
C ARG A 26 18.74 11.88 4.99
N HIS A 27 19.16 12.57 3.94
CA HIS A 27 19.58 13.97 4.00
C HIS A 27 18.75 14.93 3.13
N VAL A 28 17.86 14.44 2.28
CA VAL A 28 17.26 15.28 1.23
C VAL A 28 15.78 15.60 1.42
N PHE A 29 15.03 14.79 2.19
CA PHE A 29 13.59 14.97 2.30
C PHE A 29 13.10 14.91 3.75
N ALA A 30 13.02 16.06 4.41
CA ALA A 30 12.17 16.25 5.58
C ALA A 30 10.72 16.28 5.07
N GLN A 31 10.01 15.17 5.15
CA GLN A 31 8.57 15.06 4.85
C GLN A 31 7.81 15.22 6.15
N GLU A 32 6.80 16.07 6.17
CA GLU A 32 5.91 16.21 7.33
C GLU A 32 5.27 14.84 7.65
N ASP A 33 5.23 14.50 8.93
CA ASP A 33 4.76 13.21 9.43
C ASP A 33 3.23 13.13 9.37
N SER A 34 2.67 12.77 8.22
CA SER A 34 1.22 12.61 8.02
C SER A 34 0.62 11.53 8.93
N PHE A 35 1.40 10.51 9.27
CA PHE A 35 0.99 9.36 10.09
C PHE A 35 1.82 9.19 11.37
N GLY A 36 2.52 10.25 11.84
CA GLY A 36 3.39 10.19 13.02
C GLY A 36 2.69 9.85 14.34
N SER A 37 1.34 9.88 14.37
CA SER A 37 0.54 9.44 15.51
C SER A 37 0.21 7.94 15.53
N LEU A 38 0.48 7.21 14.44
CA LEU A 38 0.22 5.77 14.34
C LEU A 38 1.45 4.97 14.78
N ASP A 39 1.23 3.91 15.56
CA ASP A 39 2.29 2.97 15.97
C ASP A 39 2.51 1.90 14.89
N LEU A 40 3.24 2.28 13.83
CA LEU A 40 3.54 1.41 12.70
C LEU A 40 4.83 0.61 12.96
N LYS A 41 4.78 -0.70 12.73
CA LYS A 41 5.88 -1.64 13.00
C LYS A 41 6.80 -1.87 11.81
N ARG A 42 6.26 -1.77 10.60
CA ARG A 42 6.93 -2.12 9.34
C ARG A 42 6.91 -0.99 8.32
N LEU A 43 5.81 -0.26 8.24
CA LEU A 43 5.66 0.85 7.33
C LEU A 43 6.37 2.09 7.87
N ASN A 44 7.08 2.81 7.02
CA ASN A 44 7.49 4.19 7.29
C ASN A 44 6.42 5.16 6.79
N ASN A 45 6.54 6.46 7.07
CA ASN A 45 5.55 7.48 6.72
C ASN A 45 5.26 7.53 5.20
N ARG A 46 6.27 7.37 4.35
CA ARG A 46 6.07 7.36 2.88
C ARG A 46 5.32 6.12 2.41
N ASP A 47 5.57 4.98 3.05
CA ASP A 47 4.84 3.75 2.77
C ASP A 47 3.38 3.90 3.21
N ALA A 48 3.13 4.52 4.38
CA ALA A 48 1.80 4.82 4.89
C ALA A 48 1.04 5.78 3.95
N ASP A 49 1.67 6.87 3.49
CA ASP A 49 1.09 7.78 2.49
C ASP A 49 0.71 7.03 1.20
N CYS A 50 1.59 6.13 0.73
CA CYS A 50 1.32 5.31 -0.44
C CYS A 50 0.11 4.40 -0.21
N ILE A 51 0.08 3.66 0.89
CA ILE A 51 -1.05 2.77 1.22
C ILE A 51 -2.35 3.55 1.38
N ALA A 52 -2.34 4.72 2.03
CA ALA A 52 -3.50 5.57 2.18
C ALA A 52 -4.06 6.07 0.84
N ALA A 53 -3.20 6.53 -0.06
CA ALA A 53 -3.60 6.96 -1.40
C ALA A 53 -4.21 5.80 -2.20
N LEU A 54 -3.54 4.63 -2.20
CA LEU A 54 -4.03 3.44 -2.89
C LEU A 54 -5.34 2.92 -2.28
N ALA A 55 -5.47 2.90 -0.95
CA ALA A 55 -6.68 2.47 -0.26
C ALA A 55 -7.87 3.36 -0.62
N THR A 56 -7.67 4.67 -0.72
CA THR A 56 -8.71 5.61 -1.13
C THR A 56 -9.30 5.27 -2.50
N ALA A 57 -8.46 4.86 -3.45
CA ALA A 57 -8.90 4.49 -4.79
C ALA A 57 -9.45 3.06 -4.86
N VAL A 58 -8.78 2.08 -4.23
CA VAL A 58 -9.19 0.66 -4.23
C VAL A 58 -10.52 0.46 -3.51
N LEU A 59 -10.75 1.20 -2.43
CA LEU A 59 -11.95 1.10 -1.60
C LEU A 59 -13.00 2.17 -1.94
N ALA A 60 -12.89 2.81 -3.10
CA ALA A 60 -13.86 3.81 -3.56
C ALA A 60 -15.29 3.23 -3.52
N GLY A 61 -16.23 3.99 -2.93
CA GLY A 61 -17.61 3.56 -2.69
C GLY A 61 -17.82 2.67 -1.45
N GLY A 62 -16.75 2.06 -0.90
CA GLY A 62 -16.80 1.30 0.37
C GLY A 62 -16.41 2.12 1.60
N LEU A 63 -15.77 3.28 1.41
CA LEU A 63 -15.36 4.18 2.49
C LEU A 63 -16.51 5.12 2.90
N PRO A 64 -16.49 5.69 4.13
CA PRO A 64 -17.45 6.71 4.55
C PRO A 64 -17.42 7.95 3.64
N ASP A 65 -18.58 8.60 3.50
CA ASP A 65 -18.70 9.84 2.71
C ASP A 65 -18.23 11.07 3.49
N ASP A 66 -18.41 11.04 4.82
CA ASP A 66 -17.90 12.07 5.72
C ASP A 66 -16.38 12.09 5.74
N SER A 67 -15.78 13.27 5.64
CA SER A 67 -14.31 13.41 5.50
C SER A 67 -13.54 12.96 6.76
N VAL A 68 -14.08 13.23 7.94
CA VAL A 68 -13.45 12.84 9.21
C VAL A 68 -13.52 11.33 9.38
N ALA A 69 -14.70 10.75 9.18
CA ALA A 69 -14.90 9.30 9.25
C ALA A 69 -14.07 8.56 8.18
N ARG A 70 -13.94 9.16 6.98
CA ARG A 70 -13.07 8.62 5.92
C ARG A 70 -11.61 8.61 6.33
N THR A 71 -11.11 9.68 6.94
CA THR A 71 -9.73 9.75 7.44
C THR A 71 -9.48 8.67 8.50
N VAL A 72 -10.40 8.50 9.44
CA VAL A 72 -10.32 7.42 10.44
C VAL A 72 -10.29 6.05 9.75
N ALA A 73 -11.18 5.81 8.79
CA ALA A 73 -11.23 4.55 8.04
C ALA A 73 -9.92 4.25 7.30
N ILE A 74 -9.32 5.26 6.66
CA ILE A 74 -8.03 5.11 5.97
C ILE A 74 -6.91 4.80 6.96
N ASN A 75 -6.85 5.48 8.10
CA ASN A 75 -5.85 5.21 9.14
C ASN A 75 -5.96 3.76 9.66
N GLU A 76 -7.18 3.28 9.89
CA GLU A 76 -7.43 1.88 10.26
C GLU A 76 -6.95 0.88 9.20
N VAL A 77 -7.14 1.19 7.91
CA VAL A 77 -6.63 0.36 6.81
C VAL A 77 -5.11 0.34 6.81
N VAL A 78 -4.44 1.50 7.01
CA VAL A 78 -2.97 1.60 7.08
C VAL A 78 -2.42 0.76 8.23
N GLU A 79 -2.99 0.89 9.44
CA GLU A 79 -2.58 0.09 10.60
C GLU A 79 -2.85 -1.41 10.40
N ALA A 80 -4.02 -1.77 9.85
CA ALA A 80 -4.34 -3.16 9.57
C ALA A 80 -3.40 -3.76 8.53
N PHE A 81 -3.01 -2.98 7.51
CA PHE A 81 -2.04 -3.37 6.50
C PHE A 81 -0.66 -3.60 7.12
N ASP A 82 -0.21 -2.68 7.99
CA ASP A 82 1.06 -2.83 8.74
C ASP A 82 1.07 -4.09 9.59
N ARG A 83 0.00 -4.34 10.35
CA ARG A 83 -0.17 -5.57 11.15
C ARG A 83 -0.17 -6.83 10.27
N ALA A 84 -0.84 -6.77 9.12
CA ALA A 84 -0.88 -7.90 8.19
C ALA A 84 0.52 -8.24 7.67
N ILE A 85 1.32 -7.24 7.26
CA ILE A 85 2.71 -7.45 6.84
C ILE A 85 3.55 -8.02 7.98
N ALA A 86 3.41 -7.49 9.20
CA ALA A 86 4.16 -7.96 10.35
C ALA A 86 3.91 -9.46 10.66
N GLY A 87 2.73 -9.99 10.30
CA GLY A 87 2.36 -11.40 10.44
C GLY A 87 2.89 -12.33 9.34
N LEU A 88 3.47 -11.79 8.26
CA LEU A 88 3.98 -12.60 7.15
C LEU A 88 5.37 -13.19 7.47
N SER A 89 5.78 -14.17 6.65
CA SER A 89 7.15 -14.69 6.74
C SER A 89 8.19 -13.61 6.40
N PRO A 90 9.42 -13.67 6.96
CA PRO A 90 10.45 -12.67 6.68
C PRO A 90 10.82 -12.53 5.19
N ALA A 91 10.62 -13.58 4.40
CA ALA A 91 10.84 -13.53 2.96
C ALA A 91 9.77 -12.64 2.27
N VAL A 92 8.50 -12.87 2.58
CA VAL A 92 7.38 -12.10 2.02
C VAL A 92 7.39 -10.65 2.52
N GLN A 93 7.74 -10.41 3.79
CA GLN A 93 7.92 -9.04 4.31
C GLN A 93 8.92 -8.25 3.46
N ARG A 94 10.07 -8.84 3.13
CA ARG A 94 11.08 -8.21 2.26
C ARG A 94 10.57 -7.92 0.86
N GLU A 95 9.77 -8.82 0.28
CA GLU A 95 9.16 -8.62 -1.04
C GLU A 95 8.19 -7.42 -1.03
N VAL A 96 7.37 -7.31 0.02
CA VAL A 96 6.46 -6.17 0.21
C VAL A 96 7.24 -4.87 0.42
N GLU A 97 8.28 -4.88 1.27
CA GLU A 97 9.16 -3.72 1.48
C GLU A 97 9.84 -3.27 0.19
N GLN A 98 10.28 -4.20 -0.66
CA GLN A 98 10.85 -3.87 -1.97
C GLN A 98 9.81 -3.25 -2.90
N LEU A 99 8.61 -3.80 -2.94
CA LEU A 99 7.51 -3.26 -3.73
C LEU A 99 7.15 -1.84 -3.29
N LEU A 100 6.99 -1.61 -1.98
CA LEU A 100 6.71 -0.28 -1.45
C LEU A 100 7.87 0.69 -1.73
N SER A 101 9.11 0.24 -1.60
CA SER A 101 10.28 1.06 -1.96
C SER A 101 10.28 1.49 -3.43
N LEU A 102 9.84 0.62 -4.34
CA LEU A 102 9.67 0.98 -5.77
C LEU A 102 8.58 2.04 -5.97
N LEU A 103 7.50 1.97 -5.21
CA LEU A 103 6.37 2.89 -5.32
C LEU A 103 6.63 4.24 -4.63
N THR A 104 7.44 4.26 -3.57
CA THR A 104 7.64 5.47 -2.75
C THR A 104 8.90 6.25 -3.12
N PHE A 105 9.91 5.61 -3.72
CA PHE A 105 11.11 6.31 -4.16
C PHE A 105 10.82 7.20 -5.39
N PRO A 106 11.18 8.49 -5.38
CA PRO A 106 10.72 9.47 -6.37
C PRO A 106 10.97 9.08 -7.84
N LEU A 107 12.17 8.59 -8.15
CA LEU A 107 12.50 8.21 -9.53
C LEU A 107 11.70 7.00 -9.99
N THR A 108 11.67 5.93 -9.18
CA THR A 108 10.94 4.71 -9.55
C THR A 108 9.43 4.94 -9.54
N ARG A 109 8.88 5.72 -8.62
CA ARG A 109 7.48 6.15 -8.60
C ARG A 109 7.08 6.80 -9.93
N ARG A 110 7.87 7.76 -10.43
CA ARG A 110 7.62 8.41 -11.71
C ARG A 110 7.61 7.43 -12.87
N PHE A 111 8.61 6.55 -12.95
CA PHE A 111 8.74 5.63 -14.11
C PHE A 111 7.90 4.37 -14.00
N VAL A 112 7.63 3.87 -12.80
CA VAL A 112 6.92 2.60 -12.57
C VAL A 112 5.43 2.84 -12.29
N ALA A 113 5.11 3.85 -11.49
CA ALA A 113 3.73 4.20 -11.17
C ALA A 113 3.16 5.32 -12.06
N GLY A 114 4.01 6.11 -12.75
CA GLY A 114 3.57 7.27 -13.54
C GLY A 114 3.08 8.44 -12.66
N VAL A 115 3.45 8.45 -11.37
CA VAL A 115 3.05 9.48 -10.41
C VAL A 115 4.27 10.34 -10.07
N ASP A 116 4.21 11.62 -10.45
CA ASP A 116 5.32 12.55 -10.24
C ASP A 116 5.39 13.08 -8.81
N LYS A 117 4.22 13.34 -8.20
CA LYS A 117 4.09 13.91 -6.86
C LYS A 117 4.23 12.85 -5.75
N PRO A 118 4.57 13.24 -4.52
CA PRO A 118 4.43 12.36 -3.36
C PRO A 118 2.99 11.83 -3.24
N TRP A 119 2.82 10.64 -2.66
CA TRP A 119 1.52 9.98 -2.61
C TRP A 119 0.46 10.76 -1.82
N ASN A 120 0.85 11.51 -0.79
CA ASN A 120 -0.04 12.40 -0.03
C ASN A 120 -0.53 13.62 -0.84
N GLU A 121 0.13 13.94 -1.96
CA GLU A 121 -0.25 15.01 -2.88
C GLU A 121 -0.82 14.49 -4.20
N ALA A 122 -0.79 13.17 -4.42
CA ALA A 122 -1.30 12.55 -5.62
C ALA A 122 -2.82 12.69 -5.72
N THR A 123 -3.32 13.08 -6.88
CA THR A 123 -4.75 13.19 -7.12
C THR A 123 -5.41 11.81 -7.25
N ALA A 124 -6.72 11.76 -6.99
CA ALA A 124 -7.49 10.52 -7.17
C ALA A 124 -7.38 9.96 -8.59
N ASP A 125 -7.31 10.84 -9.60
CA ASP A 125 -7.17 10.43 -11.01
C ASP A 125 -5.79 9.82 -11.29
N GLU A 126 -4.71 10.41 -10.74
CA GLU A 126 -3.35 9.87 -10.87
C GLU A 126 -3.24 8.47 -10.24
N VAL A 127 -3.81 8.29 -9.05
CA VAL A 127 -3.84 7.00 -8.35
C VAL A 127 -4.69 5.97 -9.12
N SER A 128 -5.86 6.36 -9.61
CA SER A 128 -6.73 5.50 -10.40
C SER A 128 -6.10 5.08 -11.72
N ALA A 129 -5.43 6.02 -12.41
CA ALA A 129 -4.69 5.74 -13.63
C ALA A 129 -3.55 4.74 -13.40
N PHE A 130 -2.78 4.92 -12.32
CA PHE A 130 -1.73 3.98 -11.91
C PHE A 130 -2.29 2.57 -11.70
N LEU A 131 -3.35 2.43 -10.89
CA LEU A 131 -3.96 1.14 -10.60
C LEU A 131 -4.49 0.46 -11.87
N SER A 132 -5.16 1.23 -12.76
CA SER A 132 -5.66 0.74 -14.04
C SER A 132 -4.53 0.27 -14.95
N ASN A 133 -3.43 1.02 -15.02
CA ASN A 133 -2.27 0.68 -15.82
C ASN A 133 -1.62 -0.63 -15.35
N TRP A 134 -1.52 -0.85 -14.05
CA TRP A 134 -1.00 -2.09 -13.51
C TRP A 134 -1.94 -3.26 -13.71
N GLN A 135 -3.24 -3.05 -13.49
CA GLN A 135 -4.28 -4.07 -13.69
C GLN A 135 -4.32 -4.57 -15.14
N GLN A 136 -4.16 -3.67 -16.11
CA GLN A 136 -4.24 -3.96 -17.53
C GLN A 136 -2.85 -4.18 -18.19
N SER A 137 -1.80 -4.23 -17.38
CA SER A 137 -0.44 -4.35 -17.89
C SER A 137 -0.23 -5.68 -18.63
N ARG A 138 0.54 -5.64 -19.74
CA ARG A 138 1.03 -6.85 -20.42
C ARG A 138 2.09 -7.62 -19.60
N PHE A 139 2.60 -7.04 -18.52
CA PHE A 139 3.59 -7.67 -17.65
C PHE A 139 2.92 -8.33 -16.47
N PRO A 140 2.95 -9.69 -16.35
CA PRO A 140 2.26 -10.40 -15.27
C PRO A 140 2.68 -9.96 -13.86
N VAL A 141 3.94 -9.53 -13.70
CA VAL A 141 4.45 -9.06 -12.39
C VAL A 141 3.73 -7.80 -11.90
N LEU A 142 3.36 -6.88 -12.80
CA LEU A 142 2.61 -5.67 -12.43
C LEU A 142 1.16 -6.01 -12.08
N GLN A 143 0.53 -6.91 -12.86
CA GLN A 143 -0.81 -7.41 -12.52
C GLN A 143 -0.83 -8.11 -11.15
N GLN A 144 0.18 -8.93 -10.85
CA GLN A 144 0.32 -9.60 -9.56
C GLN A 144 0.52 -8.60 -8.42
N GLY A 145 1.35 -7.57 -8.63
CA GLY A 145 1.55 -6.47 -7.68
C GLY A 145 0.24 -5.75 -7.36
N TYR A 146 -0.52 -5.36 -8.38
CA TYR A 146 -1.86 -4.78 -8.23
C TYR A 146 -2.79 -5.69 -7.42
N GLN A 147 -2.89 -6.96 -7.81
CA GLN A 147 -3.78 -7.91 -7.15
C GLN A 147 -3.40 -8.16 -5.70
N ALA A 148 -2.10 -8.24 -5.39
CA ALA A 148 -1.62 -8.43 -4.03
C ALA A 148 -2.00 -7.24 -3.15
N LEU A 149 -1.69 -6.01 -3.58
CA LEU A 149 -2.01 -4.78 -2.85
C LEU A 149 -3.53 -4.64 -2.65
N ALA A 150 -4.31 -4.76 -3.74
CA ALA A 150 -5.76 -4.60 -3.69
C ALA A 150 -6.43 -5.63 -2.75
N ARG A 151 -6.02 -6.90 -2.81
CA ARG A 151 -6.58 -7.97 -1.96
C ARG A 151 -6.28 -7.72 -0.48
N VAL A 152 -5.07 -7.32 -0.14
CA VAL A 152 -4.71 -7.03 1.25
C VAL A 152 -5.50 -5.82 1.77
N MET A 153 -5.61 -4.73 0.99
CA MET A 153 -6.39 -3.55 1.38
C MET A 153 -7.87 -3.88 1.59
N VAL A 154 -8.46 -4.65 0.66
CA VAL A 154 -9.86 -5.12 0.77
C VAL A 154 -10.03 -5.99 2.02
N ALA A 155 -9.10 -6.91 2.30
CA ALA A 155 -9.15 -7.74 3.49
C ALA A 155 -9.01 -6.92 4.78
N CYS A 156 -8.10 -5.93 4.80
CA CYS A 156 -7.92 -5.03 5.93
C CYS A 156 -9.19 -4.22 6.22
N TRP A 157 -9.84 -3.69 5.16
CA TRP A 157 -11.06 -2.88 5.33
C TRP A 157 -12.26 -3.73 5.75
N TYR A 158 -12.57 -4.80 5.02
CA TYR A 158 -13.73 -5.63 5.33
C TYR A 158 -13.52 -6.56 6.55
N GLY A 159 -12.30 -6.72 7.02
CA GLY A 159 -11.99 -7.31 8.32
C GLY A 159 -12.24 -6.36 9.50
N ASN A 160 -12.43 -5.05 9.26
CA ASN A 160 -12.63 -4.05 10.29
C ASN A 160 -14.14 -3.86 10.58
N PRO A 161 -14.56 -3.87 11.87
CA PRO A 161 -15.96 -3.65 12.25
C PRO A 161 -16.58 -2.35 11.71
N LEU A 162 -15.79 -1.30 11.49
CA LEU A 162 -16.26 -0.04 10.91
C LEU A 162 -16.89 -0.20 9.52
N SER A 163 -16.43 -1.19 8.74
CA SER A 163 -16.98 -1.47 7.42
C SER A 163 -18.31 -2.23 7.45
N TRP A 164 -18.55 -3.02 8.50
CA TRP A 164 -19.64 -3.99 8.55
C TRP A 164 -21.02 -3.35 8.50
N GLN A 165 -21.22 -2.23 9.22
CA GLN A 165 -22.50 -1.52 9.23
C GLN A 165 -22.90 -1.03 7.83
N ARG A 166 -21.93 -0.55 7.03
CA ARG A 166 -22.21 -0.04 5.67
C ARG A 166 -22.64 -1.13 4.70
N ILE A 167 -22.13 -2.35 4.88
CA ILE A 167 -22.44 -3.49 4.01
C ILE A 167 -23.59 -4.37 4.57
N GLY A 168 -24.20 -3.96 5.69
CA GLY A 168 -25.27 -4.74 6.34
C GLY A 168 -24.80 -6.05 6.94
N TYR A 169 -23.50 -6.20 7.22
CA TYR A 169 -22.95 -7.41 7.84
C TYR A 169 -22.97 -7.26 9.37
N GLY A 170 -23.59 -8.24 10.04
CA GLY A 170 -23.73 -8.24 11.51
C GLY A 170 -22.50 -8.68 12.29
N GLY A 171 -21.38 -8.89 11.61
CA GLY A 171 -20.15 -9.45 12.20
C GLY A 171 -20.11 -10.99 12.17
N PRO A 172 -18.98 -11.60 12.54
CA PRO A 172 -18.86 -13.03 12.70
C PRO A 172 -19.87 -13.57 13.73
N PRO A 173 -20.41 -14.78 13.57
CA PRO A 173 -21.45 -15.33 14.47
C PRO A 173 -21.11 -15.28 15.96
N TYR A 174 -19.83 -15.37 16.28
CA TYR A 174 -19.30 -15.36 17.65
C TYR A 174 -18.58 -14.06 18.03
N ALA A 175 -18.77 -12.97 17.25
CA ALA A 175 -18.04 -11.72 17.46
C ALA A 175 -18.26 -11.12 18.85
N LYS A 176 -19.50 -11.19 19.37
CA LYS A 176 -19.84 -10.72 20.74
C LYS A 176 -19.20 -11.57 21.83
N GLU A 177 -19.12 -12.88 21.63
CA GLU A 177 -18.49 -13.80 22.59
C GLU A 177 -16.98 -13.63 22.63
N LEU A 178 -16.38 -13.22 21.50
CA LEU A 178 -14.96 -12.95 21.36
C LEU A 178 -14.56 -11.51 21.70
N GLY A 179 -15.51 -10.65 22.10
CA GLY A 179 -15.25 -9.25 22.43
C GLY A 179 -14.79 -8.40 21.25
N LEU A 180 -15.20 -8.77 20.02
CA LEU A 180 -14.86 -8.05 18.78
C LEU A 180 -15.93 -6.99 18.41
N LEU A 181 -17.04 -6.94 19.15
CA LEU A 181 -18.16 -6.00 19.00
C LEU A 181 -18.54 -5.41 20.36
#